data_20b1325ce63cdca3e16c4d8acf8b7e3c
#
_entry.id   20b1325ce63cdca3e16c4d8acf8b7e3c
#
_cell.length_a   1.000
_cell.length_b   1.000
_cell.length_c   1.000
_cell.angle_alpha   90.00
_cell.angle_beta   90.00
_cell.angle_gamma   90.00
#
_symmetry.space_group_name_H-M   'P 1'
#
loop_
_entity.id
_entity.type
_entity.pdbx_description
1 polymer ?
#
loop_
_entity_poly.entity_id
_entity_poly.type
_entity_poly.pdbx_seq_one_letter_code
_entity_poly.pdbx_strand_id
1 'polypeptide(L)'
;MPPRFFLSCSLLVLLVACAPWTATANPVATPTSSPSATVTLTPRPEASATDPLPTETVSPTLEPSPTIEIFPSLEPTLAETLTPLPTLNLPTTVATSIPQPDVGSGMVQFHSPGPLSKLVSPVMVYGYAIPGYNHRGYANLYGEDGRLISSQVLQLYTAFQWAFFTWTMTFEIPGAGELARLTLNTVDQYGRINALYSMHLVLLAEGYTIINPPGNLKERCVIDKPVTNRRISGGNLPVEGKIRPYNNLPLVIELIGRDGKIIASTLAGVTPAPDDSYVPFHADVTYSVSYGTWALLSIRELDERISGTMYLYSREVYLSP
;
A
#
# COMPACT_ATOMS: atom_id res chain seq x y z
N MET A 1 16.13 45.82 -51.37
CA MET A 1 15.74 46.88 -50.40
C MET A 1 14.40 46.47 -49.79
N PRO A 2 14.36 46.02 -48.50
CA PRO A 2 13.11 45.81 -47.81
C PRO A 2 12.80 46.98 -46.87
N PRO A 3 11.52 47.31 -46.65
CA PRO A 3 11.13 48.39 -45.76
C PRO A 3 11.15 47.93 -44.27
N ARG A 4 11.62 48.84 -43.42
CA ARG A 4 11.63 48.73 -41.97
C ARG A 4 10.24 49.06 -41.42
N PHE A 5 9.59 48.12 -40.71
CA PHE A 5 8.44 48.41 -39.87
C PHE A 5 8.90 48.77 -38.46
N PHE A 6 8.59 49.98 -38.04
CA PHE A 6 8.70 50.43 -36.65
C PHE A 6 7.47 49.96 -35.89
N LEU A 7 7.69 49.12 -34.84
CA LEU A 7 6.65 48.76 -33.91
C LEU A 7 6.73 49.69 -32.70
N SER A 8 5.74 50.57 -32.58
CA SER A 8 5.56 51.49 -31.45
C SER A 8 5.00 50.71 -30.26
N CYS A 9 5.76 50.67 -29.16
CA CYS A 9 5.38 50.03 -27.90
C CYS A 9 4.68 51.10 -27.04
N SER A 10 3.33 51.08 -26.98
CA SER A 10 2.55 51.93 -26.07
C SER A 10 2.53 51.33 -24.68
N LEU A 11 3.22 51.97 -23.73
CA LEU A 11 3.25 51.66 -22.31
C LEU A 11 1.97 52.17 -21.65
N LEU A 12 1.04 51.26 -21.32
CA LEU A 12 -0.18 51.59 -20.58
C LEU A 12 0.12 51.45 -19.07
N VAL A 13 0.26 52.58 -18.40
CA VAL A 13 0.42 52.64 -16.92
C VAL A 13 -0.98 52.56 -16.28
N LEU A 14 -1.30 51.43 -15.65
CA LEU A 14 -2.50 51.28 -14.84
C LEU A 14 -2.19 51.71 -13.39
N LEU A 15 -2.72 52.86 -13.03
CA LEU A 15 -2.76 53.36 -11.64
C LEU A 15 -3.81 52.53 -10.87
N VAL A 16 -3.36 51.64 -9.98
CA VAL A 16 -4.23 50.97 -9.02
C VAL A 16 -4.39 51.86 -7.79
N ALA A 17 -5.60 52.41 -7.61
CA ALA A 17 -5.98 53.18 -6.46
C ALA A 17 -6.12 52.23 -5.24
N CYS A 18 -5.30 52.41 -4.21
CA CYS A 18 -5.46 51.77 -2.89
C CYS A 18 -6.65 52.41 -2.15
N ALA A 19 -7.75 51.71 -2.00
CA ALA A 19 -8.78 52.03 -1.04
C ALA A 19 -8.44 51.41 0.34
N PRO A 20 -8.50 52.14 1.44
CA PRO A 20 -8.27 51.52 2.76
C PRO A 20 -9.49 50.68 3.16
N TRP A 21 -9.26 49.39 3.39
CA TRP A 21 -10.26 48.50 3.95
C TRP A 21 -10.37 48.77 5.46
N THR A 22 -11.50 49.36 5.90
CA THR A 22 -11.87 49.49 7.29
C THR A 22 -12.25 48.11 7.80
N ALA A 23 -11.42 47.51 8.65
CA ALA A 23 -11.73 46.28 9.37
C ALA A 23 -12.84 46.55 10.37
N THR A 24 -14.03 46.02 10.14
CA THR A 24 -15.11 45.95 11.12
C THR A 24 -14.73 44.88 12.15
N ALA A 25 -14.46 45.31 13.39
CA ALA A 25 -14.17 44.41 14.48
C ALA A 25 -15.44 43.59 14.82
N ASN A 26 -15.36 42.28 14.65
CA ASN A 26 -16.36 41.35 15.16
C ASN A 26 -16.25 41.29 16.71
N PRO A 27 -17.38 41.27 17.45
CA PRO A 27 -17.35 41.12 18.89
C PRO A 27 -16.77 39.76 19.28
N VAL A 28 -15.78 39.81 20.13
CA VAL A 28 -15.16 38.63 20.79
C VAL A 28 -16.24 37.94 21.63
N ALA A 29 -16.59 36.69 21.23
CA ALA A 29 -17.42 35.82 22.05
C ALA A 29 -16.65 35.44 23.32
N THR A 30 -17.15 35.82 24.46
CA THR A 30 -16.64 35.43 25.78
C THR A 30 -16.76 33.91 25.93
N PRO A 31 -15.69 33.20 26.33
CA PRO A 31 -15.80 31.76 26.54
C PRO A 31 -16.64 31.49 27.80
N THR A 32 -17.80 30.87 27.60
CA THR A 32 -18.61 30.33 28.70
C THR A 32 -17.86 29.13 29.29
N SER A 33 -17.48 29.25 30.57
CA SER A 33 -16.84 28.17 31.32
C SER A 33 -17.78 26.97 31.43
N SER A 34 -17.39 25.85 30.79
CA SER A 34 -18.04 24.55 30.95
C SER A 34 -17.85 24.03 32.37
N PRO A 35 -18.88 23.48 33.04
CA PRO A 35 -18.73 22.94 34.39
C PRO A 35 -17.79 21.73 34.37
N SER A 36 -16.79 21.79 35.25
CA SER A 36 -15.85 20.71 35.53
C SER A 36 -16.61 19.48 36.07
N ALA A 37 -16.62 18.38 35.37
CA ALA A 37 -17.16 17.12 35.87
C ALA A 37 -16.27 16.62 37.02
N THR A 38 -16.77 16.62 38.22
CA THR A 38 -16.15 16.03 39.41
C THR A 38 -16.21 14.49 39.24
N VAL A 39 -15.06 13.87 39.00
CA VAL A 39 -14.93 12.40 38.98
C VAL A 39 -14.99 11.92 40.44
N THR A 40 -16.12 11.34 40.84
CA THR A 40 -16.26 10.65 42.12
C THR A 40 -15.56 9.30 41.99
N LEU A 41 -14.42 9.14 42.66
CA LEU A 41 -13.72 7.84 42.72
C LEU A 41 -14.53 6.91 43.64
N THR A 42 -15.17 5.90 43.05
CA THR A 42 -15.76 4.80 43.81
C THR A 42 -14.62 3.92 44.34
N PRO A 43 -14.58 3.63 45.69
CA PRO A 43 -13.53 2.78 46.22
C PRO A 43 -13.64 1.37 45.64
N ARG A 44 -12.51 0.89 45.09
CA ARG A 44 -12.30 -0.47 44.58
C ARG A 44 -12.44 -1.45 45.76
N PRO A 45 -13.20 -2.53 45.67
CA PRO A 45 -13.23 -3.55 46.73
C PRO A 45 -11.85 -4.18 46.86
N GLU A 46 -11.38 -4.25 48.06
CA GLU A 46 -10.13 -4.87 48.50
C GLU A 46 -10.20 -6.38 48.24
N ALA A 47 -9.27 -6.89 47.41
CA ALA A 47 -9.17 -8.31 47.11
C ALA A 47 -8.66 -9.04 48.37
N SER A 48 -9.51 -9.88 48.93
CA SER A 48 -9.16 -10.80 50.02
C SER A 48 -8.03 -11.72 49.60
N ALA A 49 -6.93 -11.67 50.31
CA ALA A 49 -5.81 -12.59 50.12
C ALA A 49 -6.26 -14.00 50.48
N THR A 50 -6.33 -14.91 49.47
CA THR A 50 -6.47 -16.33 49.67
C THR A 50 -5.07 -16.91 49.73
N ASP A 51 -4.74 -17.53 50.87
CA ASP A 51 -3.47 -18.25 51.07
C ASP A 51 -3.24 -19.29 49.99
N PRO A 52 -2.02 -19.41 49.44
CA PRO A 52 -1.71 -20.49 48.51
C PRO A 52 -1.54 -21.81 49.22
N LEU A 53 -2.34 -22.79 48.81
CA LEU A 53 -2.21 -24.17 49.18
C LEU A 53 -0.84 -24.72 48.71
N PRO A 54 -0.08 -25.50 49.50
CA PRO A 54 1.22 -26.02 49.08
C PRO A 54 1.08 -26.98 47.90
N THR A 55 1.71 -26.64 46.79
CA THR A 55 1.83 -27.47 45.60
C THR A 55 2.85 -28.58 45.89
N GLU A 56 2.41 -29.81 45.87
CA GLU A 56 3.31 -30.99 45.93
C GLU A 56 4.24 -30.98 44.71
N THR A 57 5.54 -30.93 45.01
CA THR A 57 6.61 -31.05 44.00
C THR A 57 6.69 -32.50 43.55
N VAL A 58 6.16 -32.80 42.37
CA VAL A 58 6.36 -34.09 41.70
C VAL A 58 7.79 -34.14 41.16
N SER A 59 8.61 -34.99 41.73
CA SER A 59 9.97 -35.27 41.25
C SER A 59 9.92 -35.88 39.86
N PRO A 60 10.69 -35.37 38.85
CA PRO A 60 10.69 -35.99 37.52
C PRO A 60 11.35 -37.37 37.57
N THR A 61 10.58 -38.41 37.27
CA THR A 61 11.08 -39.75 37.01
C THR A 61 11.88 -39.70 35.70
N LEU A 62 13.17 -40.04 35.79
CA LEU A 62 14.05 -40.21 34.63
C LEU A 62 13.55 -41.39 33.79
N GLU A 63 13.02 -41.14 32.62
CA GLU A 63 12.77 -42.15 31.60
C GLU A 63 14.09 -42.75 31.11
N PRO A 64 14.16 -44.11 30.96
CA PRO A 64 15.37 -44.75 30.43
C PRO A 64 15.59 -44.37 28.97
N SER A 65 16.82 -43.97 28.69
CA SER A 65 17.35 -43.64 27.36
C SER A 65 17.10 -44.81 26.38
N PRO A 66 16.60 -44.57 25.16
CA PRO A 66 16.41 -45.62 24.16
C PRO A 66 17.76 -46.21 23.76
N THR A 67 17.88 -47.52 23.90
CA THR A 67 19.01 -48.31 23.41
C THR A 67 19.04 -48.22 21.88
N ILE A 68 20.16 -47.73 21.34
CA ILE A 68 20.41 -47.70 19.90
C ILE A 68 20.63 -49.15 19.44
N GLU A 69 19.67 -49.74 18.73
CA GLU A 69 19.88 -50.98 18.01
C GLU A 69 20.80 -50.73 16.79
N ILE A 70 21.95 -51.39 16.84
CA ILE A 70 22.91 -51.39 15.73
C ILE A 70 22.35 -52.31 14.64
N PHE A 71 21.83 -51.74 13.57
CA PHE A 71 21.45 -52.50 12.37
C PHE A 71 22.69 -53.09 11.71
N PRO A 72 22.66 -54.37 11.29
CA PRO A 72 23.75 -54.99 10.56
C PRO A 72 24.00 -54.27 9.23
N SER A 73 25.26 -53.95 8.99
CA SER A 73 25.75 -53.39 7.74
C SER A 73 25.41 -54.32 6.57
N LEU A 74 24.58 -53.85 5.63
CA LEU A 74 24.34 -54.56 4.38
C LEU A 74 25.57 -54.45 3.51
N GLU A 75 26.14 -55.57 3.12
CA GLU A 75 27.20 -55.68 2.12
C GLU A 75 26.76 -55.04 0.78
N PRO A 76 27.67 -54.39 0.06
CA PRO A 76 27.32 -53.78 -1.24
C PRO A 76 26.99 -54.86 -2.29
N THR A 77 25.72 -55.00 -2.60
CA THR A 77 25.25 -55.79 -3.74
C THR A 77 25.70 -55.10 -5.03
N LEU A 78 26.33 -55.86 -5.89
CA LEU A 78 26.86 -55.47 -7.18
C LEU A 78 25.87 -54.63 -8.01
N ALA A 79 26.37 -53.50 -8.46
CA ALA A 79 25.60 -52.56 -9.30
C ALA A 79 25.06 -53.27 -10.56
N GLU A 80 23.74 -53.38 -10.61
CA GLU A 80 23.07 -53.70 -11.89
C GLU A 80 23.28 -52.55 -12.86
N THR A 81 23.79 -52.86 -14.05
CA THR A 81 23.97 -51.88 -15.13
C THR A 81 22.61 -51.35 -15.53
N LEU A 82 22.32 -50.11 -15.12
CA LEU A 82 21.11 -49.42 -15.53
C LEU A 82 21.14 -49.18 -17.05
N THR A 83 20.29 -49.91 -17.78
CA THR A 83 19.99 -49.62 -19.17
C THR A 83 19.46 -48.17 -19.28
N PRO A 84 20.03 -47.32 -20.14
CA PRO A 84 19.55 -45.93 -20.26
C PRO A 84 18.07 -45.96 -20.69
N LEU A 85 17.25 -45.34 -19.87
CA LEU A 85 15.83 -45.13 -20.13
C LEU A 85 15.71 -44.29 -21.42
N PRO A 86 14.82 -44.65 -22.38
CA PRO A 86 14.65 -43.84 -23.58
C PRO A 86 14.21 -42.43 -23.20
N THR A 87 15.00 -41.44 -23.60
CA THR A 87 14.69 -40.01 -23.41
C THR A 87 13.42 -39.69 -24.19
N LEU A 88 12.31 -39.53 -23.50
CA LEU A 88 11.09 -38.99 -24.08
C LEU A 88 11.36 -37.54 -24.46
N ASN A 89 11.53 -37.26 -25.75
CA ASN A 89 11.50 -35.91 -26.29
C ASN A 89 10.07 -35.39 -26.19
N LEU A 90 9.70 -34.82 -25.04
CA LEU A 90 8.50 -33.98 -24.93
C LEU A 90 8.71 -32.77 -25.86
N PRO A 91 7.73 -32.47 -26.73
CA PRO A 91 7.78 -31.22 -27.48
C PRO A 91 7.80 -30.06 -26.43
N THR A 92 8.94 -29.36 -26.37
CA THR A 92 9.04 -28.12 -25.63
C THR A 92 8.11 -27.13 -26.31
N THR A 93 6.91 -26.97 -25.80
CA THR A 93 6.07 -25.83 -26.17
C THR A 93 6.85 -24.58 -25.71
N VAL A 94 7.48 -23.93 -26.66
CA VAL A 94 8.05 -22.59 -26.47
C VAL A 94 6.84 -21.73 -26.07
N ALA A 95 6.76 -21.40 -24.80
CA ALA A 95 5.78 -20.43 -24.33
C ALA A 95 6.09 -19.13 -25.09
N THR A 96 5.24 -18.82 -26.08
CA THR A 96 5.32 -17.55 -26.79
C THR A 96 5.05 -16.49 -25.73
N SER A 97 6.09 -15.80 -25.28
CA SER A 97 5.94 -14.69 -24.37
C SER A 97 5.05 -13.65 -25.05
N ILE A 98 3.84 -13.48 -24.53
CA ILE A 98 2.97 -12.38 -24.93
C ILE A 98 3.77 -11.11 -24.65
N PRO A 99 3.99 -10.22 -25.64
CA PRO A 99 4.73 -8.98 -25.40
C PRO A 99 4.08 -8.26 -24.22
N GLN A 100 4.86 -8.07 -23.16
CA GLN A 100 4.35 -7.25 -22.04
C GLN A 100 4.03 -5.87 -22.59
N PRO A 101 2.84 -5.33 -22.30
CA PRO A 101 2.49 -3.98 -22.72
C PRO A 101 3.53 -3.00 -22.19
N ASP A 102 3.80 -1.94 -22.95
CA ASP A 102 4.65 -0.84 -22.48
C ASP A 102 3.92 -0.09 -21.36
N VAL A 103 4.12 -0.57 -20.14
CA VAL A 103 3.52 -0.01 -18.94
C VAL A 103 4.53 0.92 -18.28
N GLY A 104 4.09 2.15 -18.02
CA GLY A 104 4.91 3.16 -17.35
C GLY A 104 5.36 2.74 -15.94
N SER A 105 6.19 3.57 -15.34
CA SER A 105 6.63 3.40 -13.94
C SER A 105 5.48 3.58 -12.97
N GLY A 106 5.50 2.85 -11.86
CA GLY A 106 4.51 2.93 -10.80
C GLY A 106 4.44 4.32 -10.16
N MET A 107 3.23 4.70 -9.71
CA MET A 107 3.03 5.98 -9.05
C MET A 107 3.82 6.11 -7.74
N VAL A 108 4.09 4.99 -7.07
CA VAL A 108 4.95 4.89 -5.89
C VAL A 108 5.95 3.76 -6.11
N GLN A 109 7.23 4.03 -5.89
CA GLN A 109 8.33 3.10 -6.14
C GLN A 109 9.28 3.10 -4.96
N PHE A 110 9.41 1.97 -4.26
CA PHE A 110 10.48 1.77 -3.29
C PHE A 110 11.70 1.19 -4.00
N HIS A 111 12.81 1.90 -3.92
CA HIS A 111 14.10 1.44 -4.45
C HIS A 111 14.94 0.71 -3.40
N SER A 112 14.75 1.04 -2.13
CA SER A 112 15.35 0.35 -0.99
C SER A 112 14.56 0.66 0.28
N PRO A 113 14.32 -0.37 1.13
CA PRO A 113 14.58 -1.79 0.90
C PRO A 113 13.64 -2.38 -0.14
N GLY A 114 14.00 -3.53 -0.70
CA GLY A 114 13.09 -4.33 -1.54
C GLY A 114 12.21 -5.27 -0.70
N PRO A 115 11.23 -5.95 -1.31
CA PRO A 115 10.32 -6.86 -0.61
C PRO A 115 11.04 -7.95 0.16
N LEU A 116 10.53 -8.28 1.35
CA LEU A 116 11.06 -9.31 2.26
C LEU A 116 12.51 -9.08 2.72
N SER A 117 13.02 -7.85 2.59
CA SER A 117 14.29 -7.48 3.22
C SER A 117 14.21 -7.72 4.73
N LYS A 118 15.31 -8.21 5.32
CA LYS A 118 15.47 -8.35 6.78
C LYS A 118 16.14 -7.10 7.30
N LEU A 119 15.49 -6.41 8.23
CA LEU A 119 15.90 -5.07 8.67
C LEU A 119 16.09 -5.01 10.17
N VAL A 120 17.17 -4.35 10.58
CA VAL A 120 17.42 -3.94 11.97
C VAL A 120 17.34 -2.41 12.02
N SER A 121 16.66 -1.86 13.04
CA SER A 121 16.50 -0.41 13.23
C SER A 121 17.84 0.27 13.63
N PRO A 122 18.18 1.47 13.10
CA PRO A 122 17.45 2.22 12.06
C PRO A 122 17.82 1.76 10.64
N VAL A 123 16.90 1.97 9.68
CA VAL A 123 17.12 1.65 8.26
C VAL A 123 16.73 2.82 7.37
N MET A 124 17.50 3.05 6.30
CA MET A 124 17.17 4.06 5.30
C MET A 124 16.21 3.47 4.26
N VAL A 125 15.07 4.13 4.07
CA VAL A 125 14.10 3.85 3.02
C VAL A 125 14.17 4.97 1.99
N TYR A 126 14.25 4.64 0.70
CA TYR A 126 14.21 5.65 -0.36
C TYR A 126 13.51 5.14 -1.63
N GLY A 127 13.07 6.09 -2.44
CA GLY A 127 12.37 5.79 -3.68
C GLY A 127 11.84 7.03 -4.38
N TYR A 128 10.85 6.82 -5.23
CA TYR A 128 10.17 7.88 -5.95
C TYR A 128 8.65 7.74 -5.80
N ALA A 129 7.96 8.88 -5.74
CA ALA A 129 6.50 8.89 -5.71
C ALA A 129 5.94 10.09 -6.50
N ILE A 130 4.75 9.93 -7.07
CA ILE A 130 3.99 11.06 -7.61
C ILE A 130 3.44 11.83 -6.40
N PRO A 131 3.73 13.15 -6.30
CA PRO A 131 3.24 13.95 -5.18
C PRO A 131 1.73 13.94 -5.07
N GLY A 132 1.22 13.81 -3.84
CA GLY A 132 -0.17 14.08 -3.53
C GLY A 132 -0.46 15.57 -3.39
N TYR A 133 -1.65 15.88 -2.90
CA TYR A 133 -2.02 17.24 -2.56
C TYR A 133 -1.07 17.84 -1.52
N ASN A 134 -0.69 19.10 -1.68
CA ASN A 134 0.32 19.81 -0.87
C ASN A 134 1.70 19.13 -0.87
N HIS A 135 2.05 18.41 -1.93
CA HIS A 135 3.35 17.72 -2.06
C HIS A 135 3.65 16.76 -0.90
N ARG A 136 2.64 16.07 -0.38
CA ARG A 136 2.79 15.14 0.74
C ARG A 136 2.60 13.69 0.32
N GLY A 137 3.42 12.84 0.94
CA GLY A 137 3.24 11.40 0.99
C GLY A 137 3.19 10.94 2.45
N TYR A 138 2.45 9.88 2.73
CA TYR A 138 2.28 9.31 4.07
C TYR A 138 2.89 7.92 4.08
N ALA A 139 4.01 7.78 4.78
CA ALA A 139 4.70 6.51 4.94
C ALA A 139 4.37 5.92 6.32
N ASN A 140 3.94 4.65 6.35
CA ASN A 140 3.59 3.96 7.58
C ASN A 140 4.19 2.56 7.58
N LEU A 141 4.63 2.10 8.75
CA LEU A 141 5.08 0.75 9.01
C LEU A 141 4.10 0.09 9.98
N TYR A 142 3.50 -1.02 9.56
CA TYR A 142 2.57 -1.80 10.37
C TYR A 142 3.20 -3.14 10.74
N GLY A 143 3.03 -3.58 11.98
CA GLY A 143 3.44 -4.90 12.47
C GLY A 143 2.51 -6.01 12.00
N GLU A 144 2.86 -7.23 12.34
CA GLU A 144 2.12 -8.44 11.96
C GLU A 144 0.68 -8.46 12.48
N ASP A 145 0.43 -7.84 13.63
CA ASP A 145 -0.90 -7.67 14.24
C ASP A 145 -1.68 -6.46 13.69
N GLY A 146 -1.11 -5.73 12.72
CA GLY A 146 -1.70 -4.53 12.14
C GLY A 146 -1.47 -3.25 12.95
N ARG A 147 -0.73 -3.29 14.08
CA ARG A 147 -0.39 -2.08 14.84
C ARG A 147 0.52 -1.14 14.04
N LEU A 148 0.34 0.15 14.19
CA LEU A 148 1.23 1.16 13.63
C LEU A 148 2.53 1.20 14.47
N ILE A 149 3.66 0.85 13.84
CA ILE A 149 4.99 0.86 14.48
C ILE A 149 5.67 2.21 14.27
N SER A 150 5.63 2.72 13.04
CA SER A 150 6.31 3.96 12.66
C SER A 150 5.51 4.69 11.58
N SER A 151 5.54 6.02 11.61
CA SER A 151 4.83 6.87 10.65
C SER A 151 5.63 8.12 10.33
N GLN A 152 5.63 8.53 9.06
CA GLN A 152 6.32 9.73 8.59
C GLN A 152 5.52 10.41 7.49
N VAL A 153 5.44 11.74 7.58
CA VAL A 153 4.96 12.58 6.46
C VAL A 153 6.17 13.00 5.65
N LEU A 154 6.19 12.59 4.39
CA LEU A 154 7.26 12.91 3.45
C LEU A 154 6.89 14.14 2.64
N GLN A 155 7.87 15.02 2.40
CA GLN A 155 7.73 16.15 1.48
C GLN A 155 8.21 15.70 0.09
N LEU A 156 7.31 15.74 -0.88
CA LEU A 156 7.52 15.23 -2.23
C LEU A 156 7.62 16.40 -3.23
N TYR A 157 8.68 17.18 -3.12
CA TYR A 157 8.89 18.30 -4.03
C TYR A 157 9.56 17.84 -5.32
N THR A 158 8.99 18.23 -6.45
CA THR A 158 9.57 17.97 -7.77
C THR A 158 9.12 19.00 -8.79
N ALA A 159 10.01 19.29 -9.75
CA ALA A 159 9.67 19.97 -10.99
C ALA A 159 9.20 18.98 -12.09
N PHE A 160 9.26 17.68 -11.82
CA PHE A 160 8.92 16.59 -12.72
C PHE A 160 7.72 15.79 -12.19
N GLN A 161 7.43 14.69 -12.86
CA GLN A 161 6.31 13.84 -12.46
C GLN A 161 6.57 13.09 -11.14
N TRP A 162 7.79 12.61 -10.89
CA TRP A 162 8.15 11.88 -9.68
C TRP A 162 9.07 12.71 -8.79
N ALA A 163 8.80 12.70 -7.49
CA ALA A 163 9.65 13.24 -6.44
C ALA A 163 10.48 12.12 -5.80
N PHE A 164 11.78 12.37 -5.62
CA PHE A 164 12.60 11.51 -4.78
C PHE A 164 12.23 11.72 -3.31
N PHE A 165 12.16 10.62 -2.55
CA PHE A 165 12.02 10.67 -1.11
C PHE A 165 13.06 9.80 -0.43
N THR A 166 13.39 10.17 0.80
CA THR A 166 14.20 9.38 1.72
C THR A 166 13.63 9.51 3.13
N TRP A 167 13.71 8.43 3.88
CA TRP A 167 13.23 8.34 5.26
C TRP A 167 14.12 7.40 6.06
N THR A 168 14.67 7.90 7.19
CA THR A 168 15.32 7.04 8.17
C THR A 168 14.25 6.45 9.07
N MET A 169 13.89 5.21 8.83
CA MET A 169 12.86 4.48 9.55
C MET A 169 13.45 3.88 10.82
N THR A 170 12.89 4.26 11.95
CA THR A 170 13.19 3.67 13.26
C THR A 170 12.00 2.84 13.73
N PHE A 171 12.26 1.72 14.38
CA PHE A 171 11.23 0.85 14.92
C PHE A 171 11.77 0.05 16.11
N GLU A 172 10.82 -0.39 16.95
CA GLU A 172 11.03 -1.35 18.02
C GLU A 172 9.96 -2.44 17.90
N ILE A 173 10.36 -3.69 18.13
CA ILE A 173 9.47 -4.85 18.04
C ILE A 173 9.55 -5.65 19.33
N PRO A 174 8.44 -6.30 19.76
CA PRO A 174 8.39 -7.01 21.05
C PRO A 174 9.12 -8.35 21.04
N GLY A 175 9.36 -8.94 19.87
CA GLY A 175 10.00 -10.26 19.70
C GLY A 175 11.33 -10.17 18.99
N ALA A 176 11.95 -11.34 18.75
CA ALA A 176 13.22 -11.42 18.01
C ALA A 176 13.07 -11.00 16.53
N GLY A 177 11.87 -11.17 15.96
CA GLY A 177 11.54 -10.77 14.61
C GLY A 177 10.05 -10.87 14.34
N GLU A 178 9.54 -10.07 13.40
CA GLU A 178 8.16 -10.11 12.94
C GLU A 178 8.03 -9.70 11.48
N LEU A 179 6.95 -10.15 10.83
CA LEU A 179 6.57 -9.65 9.52
C LEU A 179 5.96 -8.25 9.69
N ALA A 180 6.29 -7.35 8.78
CA ALA A 180 5.74 -6.00 8.78
C ALA A 180 5.32 -5.59 7.37
N ARG A 181 4.41 -4.61 7.27
CA ARG A 181 4.01 -3.99 6.02
C ARG A 181 4.40 -2.53 6.01
N LEU A 182 5.32 -2.16 5.13
CA LEU A 182 5.66 -0.78 4.82
C LEU A 182 4.72 -0.28 3.73
N THR A 183 4.09 0.88 3.95
CA THR A 183 3.19 1.52 3.00
C THR A 183 3.65 2.94 2.69
N LEU A 184 3.39 3.40 1.47
CA LEU A 184 3.43 4.82 1.12
C LEU A 184 2.18 5.13 0.29
N ASN A 185 1.43 6.13 0.74
CA ASN A 185 0.27 6.61 0.01
C ASN A 185 0.33 8.12 -0.20
N THR A 186 -0.33 8.57 -1.24
CA THR A 186 -0.58 9.98 -1.53
C THR A 186 -2.08 10.22 -1.59
N VAL A 187 -2.50 11.46 -1.33
CA VAL A 187 -3.90 11.85 -1.31
C VAL A 187 -4.16 13.00 -2.26
N ASP A 188 -5.39 13.10 -2.75
CA ASP A 188 -5.85 14.23 -3.54
C ASP A 188 -6.27 15.42 -2.66
N GLN A 189 -6.77 16.49 -3.30
CA GLN A 189 -7.23 17.71 -2.61
C GLN A 189 -8.47 17.49 -1.72
N TYR A 190 -9.15 16.36 -1.84
CA TYR A 190 -10.32 15.98 -1.06
C TYR A 190 -9.97 14.99 0.06
N GLY A 191 -8.68 14.64 0.22
CA GLY A 191 -8.20 13.67 1.20
C GLY A 191 -8.41 12.20 0.82
N ARG A 192 -8.84 11.91 -0.43
CA ARG A 192 -8.99 10.54 -0.93
C ARG A 192 -7.63 9.99 -1.34
N ILE A 193 -7.37 8.72 -1.05
CA ILE A 193 -6.12 8.07 -1.47
C ILE A 193 -6.13 7.93 -3.00
N ASN A 194 -5.16 8.55 -3.67
CA ASN A 194 -5.03 8.47 -5.12
C ASN A 194 -4.00 7.44 -5.58
N ALA A 195 -3.03 7.11 -4.76
CA ALA A 195 -2.08 6.03 -4.99
C ALA A 195 -1.61 5.45 -3.65
N LEU A 196 -1.44 4.14 -3.59
CA LEU A 196 -0.85 3.45 -2.46
C LEU A 196 -0.08 2.23 -2.96
N TYR A 197 1.13 2.08 -2.45
CA TYR A 197 1.94 0.89 -2.63
C TYR A 197 2.45 0.40 -1.28
N SER A 198 2.38 -0.91 -1.08
CA SER A 198 2.92 -1.54 0.12
C SER A 198 3.83 -2.71 -0.25
N MET A 199 4.69 -3.08 0.70
CA MET A 199 5.49 -4.29 0.63
C MET A 199 5.69 -4.89 2.03
N HIS A 200 5.86 -6.20 2.08
CA HIS A 200 6.24 -6.90 3.29
C HIS A 200 7.74 -6.81 3.54
N LEU A 201 8.10 -6.65 4.81
CA LEU A 201 9.46 -6.63 5.33
C LEU A 201 9.55 -7.58 6.53
N VAL A 202 10.74 -8.05 6.85
CA VAL A 202 11.00 -8.80 8.07
C VAL A 202 11.80 -7.90 9.01
N LEU A 203 11.20 -7.49 10.12
CA LEU A 203 11.87 -6.70 11.14
C LEU A 203 12.58 -7.63 12.11
N LEU A 204 13.78 -7.25 12.53
CA LEU A 204 14.60 -7.98 13.48
C LEU A 204 14.96 -7.05 14.64
N ALA A 205 14.87 -7.55 15.87
CA ALA A 205 15.33 -6.83 17.06
C ALA A 205 16.87 -6.69 17.08
N GLU A 206 17.55 -7.74 16.63
CA GLU A 206 19.01 -7.83 16.62
C GLU A 206 19.50 -8.57 15.35
N GLY A 207 20.78 -8.46 15.03
CA GLY A 207 21.41 -9.16 13.92
C GLY A 207 21.88 -8.24 12.81
N TYR A 208 21.78 -8.72 11.56
CA TYR A 208 22.28 -8.00 10.39
C TYR A 208 21.13 -7.65 9.44
N THR A 209 21.15 -6.42 8.93
CA THR A 209 20.27 -6.01 7.84
C THR A 209 20.69 -6.68 6.55
N ILE A 210 19.70 -7.32 5.87
CA ILE A 210 19.85 -7.91 4.53
C ILE A 210 18.84 -7.24 3.63
N ILE A 211 19.33 -6.43 2.70
CA ILE A 211 18.47 -5.70 1.76
C ILE A 211 18.33 -6.50 0.47
N ASN A 212 17.11 -6.85 0.15
CA ASN A 212 16.76 -7.42 -1.15
C ASN A 212 16.70 -6.31 -2.22
N PRO A 213 16.91 -6.64 -3.50
CA PRO A 213 16.71 -5.71 -4.59
C PRO A 213 15.25 -5.23 -4.66
N PRO A 214 14.99 -4.05 -5.25
CA PRO A 214 13.63 -3.60 -5.47
C PRO A 214 12.85 -4.62 -6.31
N GLY A 215 11.56 -4.71 -6.06
CA GLY A 215 10.67 -5.50 -6.91
C GLY A 215 10.47 -4.86 -8.29
N ASN A 216 9.48 -5.33 -9.03
CA ASN A 216 9.13 -4.73 -10.31
C ASN A 216 8.52 -3.34 -10.09
N LEU A 217 9.23 -2.28 -10.54
CA LEU A 217 8.86 -0.87 -10.34
C LEU A 217 7.84 -0.34 -11.37
N LYS A 218 7.40 -1.17 -12.32
CA LYS A 218 6.34 -0.79 -13.25
C LYS A 218 4.99 -0.72 -12.55
N GLU A 219 4.09 0.10 -13.10
CA GLU A 219 2.72 0.20 -12.56
C GLU A 219 2.03 -1.16 -12.52
N ARG A 220 1.38 -1.49 -11.39
CA ARG A 220 0.75 -2.81 -11.22
C ARG A 220 -0.62 -2.92 -11.88
N CYS A 221 -1.36 -1.80 -11.95
CA CYS A 221 -2.70 -1.75 -12.52
C CYS A 221 -2.78 -0.79 -13.70
N VAL A 222 -3.35 -1.26 -14.79
CA VAL A 222 -3.65 -0.43 -15.97
C VAL A 222 -5.14 -0.53 -16.22
N ILE A 223 -5.85 0.59 -16.15
CA ILE A 223 -7.27 0.69 -16.46
C ILE A 223 -7.40 1.02 -17.95
N ASP A 224 -8.00 0.12 -18.72
CA ASP A 224 -8.29 0.33 -20.14
C ASP A 224 -9.63 1.06 -20.31
N LYS A 225 -10.63 0.73 -19.47
CA LYS A 225 -11.93 1.43 -19.37
C LYS A 225 -12.31 1.67 -17.90
N PRO A 226 -12.90 2.83 -17.59
CA PRO A 226 -13.15 3.98 -18.45
C PRO A 226 -11.86 4.74 -18.82
N VAL A 227 -11.85 5.41 -19.97
CA VAL A 227 -10.78 6.37 -20.32
C VAL A 227 -10.86 7.56 -19.39
N THR A 228 -9.71 8.16 -19.08
CA THR A 228 -9.61 9.34 -18.20
C THR A 228 -10.55 10.47 -18.65
N ASN A 229 -11.21 11.11 -17.68
CA ASN A 229 -12.15 12.24 -17.88
C ASN A 229 -13.39 11.91 -18.75
N ARG A 230 -13.70 10.62 -18.97
CA ARG A 230 -14.91 10.26 -19.69
C ARG A 230 -16.14 10.50 -18.83
N ARG A 231 -17.18 11.07 -19.45
CA ARG A 231 -18.52 11.14 -18.86
C ARG A 231 -19.21 9.77 -18.96
N ILE A 232 -19.71 9.29 -17.84
CA ILE A 232 -20.40 8.00 -17.69
C ILE A 232 -21.87 8.32 -17.34
N SER A 233 -22.81 7.68 -18.02
CA SER A 233 -24.26 7.85 -17.77
C SER A 233 -24.96 6.49 -17.82
N GLY A 234 -26.18 6.44 -17.27
CA GLY A 234 -27.01 5.24 -17.29
C GLY A 234 -26.81 4.28 -16.13
N GLY A 235 -26.17 4.73 -15.05
CA GLY A 235 -26.14 3.98 -13.77
C GLY A 235 -25.24 2.75 -13.75
N ASN A 236 -24.48 2.46 -14.81
CA ASN A 236 -23.52 1.37 -14.86
C ASN A 236 -22.18 1.83 -15.43
N LEU A 237 -21.09 1.48 -14.76
CA LEU A 237 -19.72 1.77 -15.17
C LEU A 237 -18.99 0.45 -15.42
N PRO A 238 -18.75 0.06 -16.68
CA PRO A 238 -17.87 -1.05 -16.98
C PRO A 238 -16.41 -0.65 -16.71
N VAL A 239 -15.73 -1.42 -15.87
CA VAL A 239 -14.32 -1.26 -15.54
C VAL A 239 -13.56 -2.44 -16.11
N GLU A 240 -12.63 -2.17 -17.01
CA GLU A 240 -11.79 -3.18 -17.64
C GLU A 240 -10.34 -2.76 -17.53
N GLY A 241 -9.46 -3.73 -17.38
CA GLY A 241 -8.04 -3.47 -17.30
C GLY A 241 -7.22 -4.74 -17.10
N LYS A 242 -5.99 -4.53 -16.70
CA LYS A 242 -5.04 -5.61 -16.37
C LYS A 242 -4.25 -5.22 -15.14
N ILE A 243 -3.94 -6.22 -14.32
CA ILE A 243 -3.25 -6.04 -13.05
C ILE A 243 -2.25 -7.19 -12.84
N ARG A 244 -1.21 -6.94 -12.04
CA ARG A 244 -0.32 -7.97 -11.48
C ARG A 244 -0.70 -8.16 -10.01
N PRO A 245 -1.59 -9.13 -9.68
CA PRO A 245 -2.09 -9.28 -8.31
C PRO A 245 -1.00 -9.78 -7.35
N TYR A 246 -1.08 -9.38 -6.09
CA TYR A 246 -0.23 -9.90 -5.02
C TYR A 246 -0.70 -11.26 -4.50
N ASN A 247 -2.01 -11.50 -4.52
CA ASN A 247 -2.65 -12.67 -3.94
C ASN A 247 -3.96 -13.00 -4.68
N ASN A 248 -4.68 -14.02 -4.22
CA ASN A 248 -5.94 -14.46 -4.80
C ASN A 248 -7.19 -13.76 -4.25
N LEU A 249 -7.01 -12.75 -3.38
CA LEU A 249 -8.14 -11.98 -2.89
C LEU A 249 -8.76 -11.16 -4.04
N PRO A 250 -10.09 -10.98 -4.06
CA PRO A 250 -10.71 -10.18 -5.08
C PRO A 250 -10.28 -8.71 -4.98
N LEU A 251 -10.16 -8.07 -6.13
CA LEU A 251 -10.00 -6.61 -6.21
C LEU A 251 -11.24 -5.94 -5.66
N VAL A 252 -11.06 -4.93 -4.84
CA VAL A 252 -12.14 -4.04 -4.40
C VAL A 252 -12.15 -2.83 -5.32
N ILE A 253 -13.26 -2.65 -6.06
CA ILE A 253 -13.44 -1.54 -7.00
C ILE A 253 -14.51 -0.61 -6.44
N GLU A 254 -14.14 0.64 -6.20
CA GLU A 254 -14.98 1.63 -5.53
C GLU A 254 -15.09 2.93 -6.32
N LEU A 255 -16.26 3.55 -6.29
CA LEU A 255 -16.48 4.92 -6.71
C LEU A 255 -16.62 5.79 -5.47
N ILE A 256 -15.67 6.72 -5.28
CA ILE A 256 -15.59 7.54 -4.08
C ILE A 256 -15.88 9.00 -4.45
N GLY A 257 -16.91 9.57 -3.85
CA GLY A 257 -17.28 10.98 -4.03
C GLY A 257 -16.21 11.94 -3.50
N ARG A 258 -16.31 13.21 -3.88
CA ARG A 258 -15.41 14.25 -3.35
C ARG A 258 -15.58 14.50 -1.84
N ASP A 259 -16.69 14.06 -1.27
CA ASP A 259 -16.94 14.06 0.17
C ASP A 259 -16.34 12.85 0.91
N GLY A 260 -15.60 12.00 0.20
CA GLY A 260 -14.99 10.78 0.72
C GLY A 260 -15.94 9.61 0.89
N LYS A 261 -17.24 9.75 0.57
CA LYS A 261 -18.20 8.65 0.67
C LYS A 261 -18.14 7.73 -0.53
N ILE A 262 -18.33 6.44 -0.26
CA ILE A 262 -18.42 5.42 -1.29
C ILE A 262 -19.80 5.54 -1.94
N ILE A 263 -19.82 5.85 -3.24
CA ILE A 263 -21.04 5.93 -4.07
C ILE A 263 -21.47 4.52 -4.48
N ALA A 264 -20.52 3.69 -4.87
CA ALA A 264 -20.73 2.31 -5.27
C ALA A 264 -19.47 1.48 -5.04
N SER A 265 -19.64 0.17 -4.87
CA SER A 265 -18.53 -0.78 -4.71
C SER A 265 -18.89 -2.11 -5.35
N THR A 266 -17.90 -2.80 -5.92
CA THR A 266 -18.01 -4.16 -6.45
C THR A 266 -16.69 -4.90 -6.27
N LEU A 267 -16.73 -6.21 -6.47
CA LEU A 267 -15.55 -7.08 -6.40
C LEU A 267 -15.23 -7.67 -7.76
N ALA A 268 -13.96 -7.77 -8.11
CA ALA A 268 -13.50 -8.47 -9.30
C ALA A 268 -12.52 -9.58 -8.91
N GLY A 269 -12.83 -10.82 -9.31
CA GLY A 269 -11.92 -11.95 -9.10
C GLY A 269 -10.68 -11.85 -9.98
N VAL A 270 -9.51 -12.10 -9.39
CA VAL A 270 -8.24 -12.17 -10.11
C VAL A 270 -7.42 -13.33 -9.55
N THR A 271 -6.52 -13.89 -10.38
CA THR A 271 -5.59 -14.93 -9.94
C THR A 271 -4.19 -14.53 -10.41
N PRO A 272 -3.20 -14.45 -9.51
CA PRO A 272 -1.84 -14.12 -9.86
C PRO A 272 -1.26 -15.08 -10.89
N ALA A 273 -0.59 -14.55 -11.91
CA ALA A 273 0.20 -15.36 -12.83
C ALA A 273 1.51 -15.79 -12.16
N PRO A 274 1.99 -17.03 -12.38
CA PRO A 274 3.21 -17.55 -11.74
C PRO A 274 4.48 -16.75 -12.06
N ASP A 275 4.49 -16.02 -13.17
CA ASP A 275 5.60 -15.22 -13.69
C ASP A 275 5.47 -13.72 -13.38
N ASP A 276 4.58 -13.32 -12.46
CA ASP A 276 4.24 -11.91 -12.16
C ASP A 276 3.78 -11.11 -13.40
N SER A 277 3.19 -11.79 -14.39
CA SER A 277 2.63 -11.12 -15.57
C SER A 277 1.25 -10.52 -15.28
N TYR A 278 0.80 -9.60 -16.17
CA TYR A 278 -0.51 -8.99 -16.05
C TYR A 278 -1.61 -9.98 -16.39
N VAL A 279 -2.64 -10.01 -15.55
CA VAL A 279 -3.89 -10.73 -15.81
C VAL A 279 -5.02 -9.73 -16.06
N PRO A 280 -5.96 -10.01 -16.95
CA PRO A 280 -7.09 -9.15 -17.20
C PRO A 280 -8.07 -9.20 -16.03
N PHE A 281 -8.76 -8.08 -15.79
CA PHE A 281 -9.92 -8.02 -14.91
C PHE A 281 -11.05 -7.25 -15.57
N HIS A 282 -12.28 -7.58 -15.17
CA HIS A 282 -13.51 -6.90 -15.59
C HIS A 282 -14.47 -6.84 -14.43
N ALA A 283 -15.18 -5.72 -14.31
CA ALA A 283 -16.28 -5.57 -13.37
C ALA A 283 -17.25 -4.50 -13.86
N ASP A 284 -18.52 -4.68 -13.56
CA ASP A 284 -19.58 -3.69 -13.73
C ASP A 284 -19.90 -3.06 -12.36
N VAL A 285 -19.70 -1.73 -12.26
CA VAL A 285 -20.01 -0.97 -11.05
C VAL A 285 -21.34 -0.27 -11.24
N THR A 286 -22.38 -0.82 -10.65
CA THR A 286 -23.71 -0.18 -10.65
C THR A 286 -23.72 0.97 -9.65
N TYR A 287 -24.09 2.17 -10.11
CA TYR A 287 -24.12 3.39 -9.30
C TYR A 287 -25.42 4.16 -9.47
N SER A 288 -25.74 5.01 -8.50
CA SER A 288 -26.86 5.93 -8.59
C SER A 288 -26.43 7.30 -8.08
N VAL A 289 -26.63 8.32 -8.91
CA VAL A 289 -26.36 9.73 -8.58
C VAL A 289 -27.54 10.58 -9.03
N SER A 290 -27.92 11.56 -8.21
CA SER A 290 -29.05 12.44 -8.52
C SER A 290 -28.68 13.56 -9.51
N TYR A 291 -27.40 13.87 -9.62
CA TYR A 291 -26.84 14.90 -10.52
C TYR A 291 -25.43 14.53 -10.94
N GLY A 292 -24.96 15.18 -12.01
CA GLY A 292 -23.60 14.93 -12.49
C GLY A 292 -22.54 15.26 -11.42
N THR A 293 -21.67 14.31 -11.13
CA THR A 293 -20.66 14.45 -10.07
C THR A 293 -19.34 13.80 -10.46
N TRP A 294 -18.24 14.36 -9.94
CA TRP A 294 -16.93 13.73 -10.03
C TRP A 294 -16.76 12.67 -8.94
N ALA A 295 -16.25 11.53 -9.33
CA ALA A 295 -15.89 10.43 -8.43
C ALA A 295 -14.47 9.94 -8.71
N LEU A 296 -13.83 9.41 -7.70
CA LEU A 296 -12.58 8.69 -7.82
C LEU A 296 -12.89 7.21 -7.98
N LEU A 297 -12.60 6.64 -9.15
CA LEU A 297 -12.58 5.21 -9.36
C LEU A 297 -11.30 4.68 -8.71
N SER A 298 -11.43 3.86 -7.69
CA SER A 298 -10.34 3.24 -6.93
C SER A 298 -10.35 1.74 -7.16
N ILE A 299 -9.19 1.17 -7.50
CA ILE A 299 -8.96 -0.27 -7.58
C ILE A 299 -7.95 -0.62 -6.51
N ARG A 300 -8.36 -1.49 -5.58
CA ARG A 300 -7.60 -1.79 -4.37
C ARG A 300 -7.41 -3.29 -4.19
N GLU A 301 -6.18 -3.69 -3.87
CA GLU A 301 -5.84 -5.02 -3.40
C GLU A 301 -5.69 -5.03 -1.89
N LEU A 302 -6.28 -6.02 -1.24
CA LEU A 302 -6.14 -6.24 0.19
C LEU A 302 -4.93 -7.13 0.49
N ASP A 303 -4.38 -6.96 1.68
CA ASP A 303 -3.34 -7.84 2.21
C ASP A 303 -3.98 -9.07 2.87
N GLU A 304 -3.49 -10.26 2.54
CA GLU A 304 -3.96 -11.52 3.13
C GLU A 304 -3.29 -11.85 4.47
N ARG A 305 -2.17 -11.18 4.82
CA ARG A 305 -1.35 -11.47 6.01
C ARG A 305 -1.53 -10.44 7.10
N ILE A 306 -1.44 -9.18 6.74
CA ILE A 306 -1.54 -8.05 7.67
C ILE A 306 -2.73 -7.20 7.23
N SER A 307 -3.76 -7.07 8.07
CA SER A 307 -4.98 -6.35 7.72
C SER A 307 -4.71 -4.98 7.11
N GLY A 308 -5.23 -4.72 5.91
CA GLY A 308 -5.12 -3.43 5.20
C GLY A 308 -4.94 -3.57 3.69
N THR A 309 -4.45 -2.50 3.07
CA THR A 309 -4.29 -2.39 1.62
C THR A 309 -2.85 -2.62 1.20
N MET A 310 -2.64 -3.52 0.25
CA MET A 310 -1.32 -3.76 -0.38
C MET A 310 -1.05 -2.79 -1.52
N TYR A 311 -2.08 -2.50 -2.30
CA TYR A 311 -1.95 -1.65 -3.47
C TYR A 311 -3.27 -0.92 -3.75
N LEU A 312 -3.17 0.32 -4.23
CA LEU A 312 -4.30 1.09 -4.70
C LEU A 312 -3.87 1.98 -5.87
N TYR A 313 -4.63 1.87 -6.94
CA TYR A 313 -4.57 2.75 -8.10
C TYR A 313 -5.90 3.45 -8.29
N SER A 314 -5.89 4.72 -8.64
CA SER A 314 -7.14 5.45 -8.86
C SER A 314 -7.13 6.34 -10.09
N ARG A 315 -8.33 6.70 -10.52
CA ARG A 315 -8.59 7.59 -11.67
C ARG A 315 -9.87 8.39 -11.46
N GLU A 316 -9.85 9.68 -11.76
CA GLU A 316 -11.10 10.46 -11.75
C GLU A 316 -12.01 10.14 -12.94
N VAL A 317 -13.30 10.04 -12.66
CA VAL A 317 -14.38 9.83 -13.64
C VAL A 317 -15.52 10.79 -13.33
N TYR A 318 -16.28 11.16 -14.36
CA TYR A 318 -17.48 12.00 -14.22
C TYR A 318 -18.72 11.14 -14.39
N LEU A 319 -19.53 11.02 -13.32
CA LEU A 319 -20.76 10.25 -13.30
C LEU A 319 -21.95 11.18 -13.57
N SER A 320 -22.91 10.71 -14.35
CA SER A 320 -24.21 11.38 -14.51
C SER A 320 -25.33 10.36 -14.39
N PRO A 321 -26.54 10.80 -14.02
CA PRO A 321 -27.73 9.94 -13.94
C PRO A 321 -27.99 9.15 -15.20
#